data_1217aa332fa0bb7fbb891a0dfa129370
#
_entry.id   1217aa332fa0bb7fbb891a0dfa129370
#
_cell.length_a   1.000
_cell.length_b   1.000
_cell.length_c   1.000
_cell.angle_alpha   90.00
_cell.angle_beta   90.00
_cell.angle_gamma   90.00
#
_symmetry.space_group_name_H-M   'P 1'
#
loop_
_entity.id
_entity.type
_entity.pdbx_description
1 polymer ?
#
loop_
_entity_poly.entity_id
_entity_poly.type
_entity_poly.pdbx_seq_one_letter_code
_entity_poly.pdbx_strand_id
1 'polypeptide(L)'
;MAILGALLGGMMAIDMGGPVNKAAYAFGIAMITAKNYIPHASIMAGGMIPPIGIAIATSLFKNRFSKEERESGKVCYFLGACFITEGVIPFAASDPLRVIPACILGSSLGGFISALFKVEVIAPHGGIFILPIVANPLMWIISILTGSIITAILIGFLKKNIIQEYKLNSLYS
;
A
#
# COMPACT_ATOMS: atom_id res chain seq x y z
N MET A 1 12.90 10.38 -12.82
CA MET A 1 11.70 9.53 -12.80
C MET A 1 11.55 8.77 -11.48
N ALA A 2 12.59 8.10 -10.94
CA ALA A 2 12.45 7.32 -9.70
C ALA A 2 11.98 8.12 -8.47
N ILE A 3 12.50 9.35 -8.26
CA ILE A 3 12.05 10.24 -7.18
C ILE A 3 10.56 10.63 -7.37
N LEU A 4 10.15 10.93 -8.60
CA LEU A 4 8.74 11.20 -8.89
C LEU A 4 7.87 9.97 -8.59
N GLY A 5 8.35 8.77 -8.95
CA GLY A 5 7.65 7.51 -8.63
C GLY A 5 7.51 7.30 -7.12
N ALA A 6 8.54 7.62 -6.33
CA ALA A 6 8.49 7.56 -4.88
C ALA A 6 7.44 8.53 -4.31
N LEU A 7 7.44 9.78 -4.78
CA LEU A 7 6.46 10.78 -4.36
C LEU A 7 5.03 10.35 -4.68
N LEU A 8 4.78 9.97 -5.92
CA LEU A 8 3.44 9.55 -6.38
C LEU A 8 2.96 8.29 -5.68
N GLY A 9 3.85 7.29 -5.51
CA GLY A 9 3.53 6.09 -4.74
C GLY A 9 3.18 6.41 -3.29
N GLY A 10 3.95 7.27 -2.62
CA GLY A 10 3.68 7.72 -1.25
C GLY A 10 2.35 8.46 -1.12
N MET A 11 2.02 9.34 -2.07
CA MET A 11 0.74 10.06 -2.10
C MET A 11 -0.47 9.11 -2.09
N MET A 12 -0.35 7.92 -2.68
CA MET A 12 -1.42 6.91 -2.69
C MET A 12 -1.76 6.40 -1.29
N ALA A 13 -0.81 6.47 -0.34
CA ALA A 13 -0.94 5.94 1.01
C ALA A 13 -1.21 6.99 2.10
N ILE A 14 -1.19 8.29 1.78
CA ILE A 14 -1.37 9.36 2.77
C ILE A 14 -2.78 9.35 3.35
N ASP A 15 -3.78 9.29 2.51
CA ASP A 15 -5.20 9.42 2.87
C ASP A 15 -6.09 8.28 2.31
N MET A 16 -5.47 7.26 1.72
CA MET A 16 -6.07 5.95 1.37
C MET A 16 -7.40 6.06 0.60
N GLY A 17 -7.41 6.85 -0.47
CA GLY A 17 -8.60 7.13 -1.29
C GLY A 17 -9.15 8.54 -1.13
N GLY A 18 -8.53 9.37 -0.29
CA GLY A 18 -8.87 10.77 -0.09
C GLY A 18 -8.34 11.71 -1.19
N PRO A 19 -8.33 13.04 -0.93
CA PRO A 19 -7.95 14.04 -1.93
C PRO A 19 -6.53 13.91 -2.47
N VAL A 20 -5.55 13.55 -1.63
CA VAL A 20 -4.14 13.41 -2.04
C VAL A 20 -3.96 12.20 -2.95
N ASN A 21 -4.56 11.07 -2.58
CA ASN A 21 -4.61 9.86 -3.41
C ASN A 21 -5.24 10.16 -4.79
N LYS A 22 -6.40 10.82 -4.79
CA LYS A 22 -7.11 11.20 -6.04
C LYS A 22 -6.31 12.17 -6.90
N ALA A 23 -5.57 13.11 -6.30
CA ALA A 23 -4.72 14.04 -7.04
C ALA A 23 -3.57 13.28 -7.75
N ALA A 24 -2.91 12.34 -7.06
CA ALA A 24 -1.90 11.49 -7.68
C ALA A 24 -2.49 10.66 -8.82
N TYR A 25 -3.66 10.06 -8.60
CA TYR A 25 -4.35 9.26 -9.61
C TYR A 25 -4.72 10.10 -10.86
N ALA A 26 -5.31 11.28 -10.66
CA ALA A 26 -5.65 12.20 -11.76
C ALA A 26 -4.42 12.63 -12.56
N PHE A 27 -3.30 12.92 -11.88
CA PHE A 27 -2.02 13.18 -12.53
C PHE A 27 -1.57 11.98 -13.37
N GLY A 28 -1.67 10.75 -12.84
CA GLY A 28 -1.33 9.53 -13.57
C GLY A 28 -2.16 9.35 -14.86
N ILE A 29 -3.46 9.62 -14.80
CA ILE A 29 -4.35 9.58 -15.96
C ILE A 29 -3.94 10.62 -17.01
N ALA A 30 -3.62 11.86 -16.60
CA ALA A 30 -3.11 12.89 -17.50
C ALA A 30 -1.80 12.45 -18.17
N MET A 31 -0.91 11.77 -17.44
CA MET A 31 0.34 11.26 -17.99
C MET A 31 0.12 10.11 -19.00
N ILE A 32 -0.88 9.23 -18.78
CA ILE A 32 -1.28 8.23 -19.79
C ILE A 32 -1.70 8.93 -21.09
N THR A 33 -2.51 9.97 -20.98
CA THR A 33 -2.96 10.75 -22.15
C THR A 33 -1.77 11.40 -22.88
N ALA A 34 -0.76 11.83 -22.15
CA ALA A 34 0.51 12.35 -22.69
C ALA A 34 1.48 11.26 -23.17
N LYS A 35 1.06 9.99 -23.20
CA LYS A 35 1.87 8.81 -23.59
C LYS A 35 3.12 8.59 -22.73
N ASN A 36 3.07 9.02 -21.46
CA ASN A 36 4.10 8.76 -20.47
C ASN A 36 3.51 7.84 -19.37
N TYR A 37 3.78 6.56 -19.47
CA TYR A 37 3.09 5.51 -18.69
C TYR A 37 3.78 5.16 -17.36
N ILE A 38 5.04 5.58 -17.18
CA ILE A 38 5.84 5.27 -15.98
C ILE A 38 5.23 5.86 -14.69
N PRO A 39 4.77 7.13 -14.64
CA PRO A 39 4.18 7.67 -13.42
C PRO A 39 2.95 6.90 -12.97
N HIS A 40 2.10 6.48 -13.91
CA HIS A 40 0.90 5.73 -13.57
C HIS A 40 1.20 4.32 -13.04
N ALA A 41 2.23 3.65 -13.57
CA ALA A 41 2.70 2.37 -13.04
C ALA A 41 3.14 2.48 -11.57
N SER A 42 3.82 3.58 -11.21
CA SER A 42 4.24 3.86 -9.82
C SER A 42 3.07 4.16 -8.91
N ILE A 43 2.07 4.90 -9.38
CA ILE A 43 0.82 5.20 -8.67
C ILE A 43 0.06 3.90 -8.39
N MET A 44 -0.12 3.06 -9.39
CA MET A 44 -0.85 1.81 -9.23
C MET A 44 -0.12 0.85 -8.27
N ALA A 45 1.20 0.70 -8.41
CA ALA A 45 2.00 -0.07 -7.46
C ALA A 45 1.86 0.49 -6.03
N GLY A 46 1.99 1.81 -5.86
CA GLY A 46 1.86 2.49 -4.58
C GLY A 46 0.51 2.29 -3.91
N GLY A 47 -0.58 2.29 -4.68
CA GLY A 47 -1.93 2.07 -4.14
C GLY A 47 -2.25 0.61 -3.80
N MET A 48 -1.57 -0.37 -4.43
CA MET A 48 -1.72 -1.80 -4.12
C MET A 48 -0.97 -2.19 -2.85
N ILE A 49 0.10 -1.49 -2.49
CA ILE A 49 1.02 -1.84 -1.40
C ILE A 49 0.37 -1.77 -0.01
N PRO A 50 -0.37 -0.71 0.40
CA PRO A 50 -0.94 -0.63 1.73
C PRO A 50 -1.86 -1.81 2.09
N PRO A 51 -2.86 -2.18 1.28
CA PRO A 51 -3.73 -3.29 1.63
C PRO A 51 -2.99 -4.64 1.62
N ILE A 52 -2.08 -4.89 0.68
CA ILE A 52 -1.27 -6.13 0.68
C ILE A 52 -0.35 -6.15 1.90
N GLY A 53 0.27 -5.03 2.27
CA GLY A 53 1.10 -4.90 3.45
C GLY A 53 0.34 -5.18 4.75
N ILE A 54 -0.86 -4.63 4.91
CA ILE A 54 -1.77 -4.93 6.04
C ILE A 54 -2.14 -6.42 6.06
N ALA A 55 -2.51 -7.00 4.91
CA ALA A 55 -2.86 -8.41 4.81
C ALA A 55 -1.70 -9.32 5.27
N ILE A 56 -0.47 -9.03 4.86
CA ILE A 56 0.73 -9.74 5.31
C ILE A 56 0.96 -9.51 6.81
N ALA A 57 0.88 -8.27 7.29
CA ALA A 57 1.09 -7.93 8.70
C ALA A 57 0.12 -8.68 9.61
N THR A 58 -1.18 -8.67 9.30
CA THR A 58 -2.22 -9.37 10.08
C THR A 58 -2.07 -10.89 10.06
N SER A 59 -1.47 -11.44 9.00
CA SER A 59 -1.21 -12.87 8.86
C SER A 59 0.01 -13.31 9.67
N LEU A 60 1.09 -12.50 9.68
CA LEU A 60 2.36 -12.84 10.33
C LEU A 60 2.40 -12.44 11.81
N PHE A 61 1.92 -11.24 12.14
CA PHE A 61 2.01 -10.68 13.50
C PHE A 61 0.69 -10.80 14.28
N LYS A 62 0.14 -12.01 14.37
CA LYS A 62 -1.17 -12.30 14.95
C LYS A 62 -1.40 -11.73 16.36
N ASN A 63 -0.34 -11.60 17.16
CA ASN A 63 -0.41 -11.09 18.53
C ASN A 63 -0.57 -9.56 18.64
N ARG A 64 -0.51 -8.86 17.51
CA ARG A 64 -0.62 -7.41 17.42
C ARG A 64 -1.93 -6.94 16.80
N PHE A 65 -2.79 -7.87 16.40
CA PHE A 65 -4.06 -7.59 15.75
C PHE A 65 -5.18 -8.36 16.42
N SER A 66 -6.33 -7.72 16.62
CA SER A 66 -7.52 -8.37 17.13
C SER A 66 -8.02 -9.46 16.15
N LYS A 67 -8.94 -10.29 16.63
CA LYS A 67 -9.54 -11.33 15.77
C LYS A 67 -10.26 -10.70 14.57
N GLU A 68 -10.98 -9.62 14.82
CA GLU A 68 -11.73 -8.85 13.82
C GLU A 68 -10.76 -8.20 12.79
N GLU A 69 -9.68 -7.59 13.26
CA GLU A 69 -8.65 -7.03 12.38
C GLU A 69 -8.01 -8.10 11.50
N ARG A 70 -7.77 -9.30 12.03
CA ARG A 70 -7.19 -10.41 11.23
C ARG A 70 -8.14 -10.92 10.15
N GLU A 71 -9.43 -11.00 10.45
CA GLU A 71 -10.43 -11.38 9.44
C GLU A 71 -10.55 -10.30 8.34
N SER A 72 -10.61 -9.03 8.72
CA SER A 72 -10.60 -7.90 7.78
C SER A 72 -9.30 -7.85 6.96
N GLY A 73 -8.17 -8.18 7.58
CA GLY A 73 -6.88 -8.25 6.91
C GLY A 73 -6.81 -9.26 5.77
N LYS A 74 -7.55 -10.37 5.85
CA LYS A 74 -7.62 -11.36 4.77
C LYS A 74 -8.28 -10.76 3.50
N VAL A 75 -9.29 -9.92 3.69
CA VAL A 75 -9.96 -9.24 2.57
C VAL A 75 -9.02 -8.26 1.88
N CYS A 76 -8.06 -7.68 2.60
CA CYS A 76 -7.08 -6.76 2.06
C CYS A 76 -6.16 -7.39 1.00
N TYR A 77 -5.95 -8.71 0.98
CA TYR A 77 -5.25 -9.38 -0.13
C TYR A 77 -5.98 -9.16 -1.46
N PHE A 78 -7.29 -9.38 -1.46
CA PHE A 78 -8.11 -9.19 -2.67
C PHE A 78 -8.22 -7.71 -3.05
N LEU A 79 -8.50 -6.83 -2.08
CA LEU A 79 -8.60 -5.40 -2.34
C LEU A 79 -7.30 -4.83 -2.90
N GLY A 80 -6.15 -5.21 -2.33
CA GLY A 80 -4.85 -4.79 -2.84
C GLY A 80 -4.56 -5.31 -4.24
N ALA A 81 -4.91 -6.56 -4.54
CA ALA A 81 -4.79 -7.11 -5.88
C ALA A 81 -5.66 -6.34 -6.89
N CYS A 82 -6.80 -5.81 -6.48
CA CYS A 82 -7.70 -5.01 -7.32
C CYS A 82 -7.35 -3.52 -7.38
N PHE A 83 -6.26 -3.07 -6.76
CA PHE A 83 -5.90 -1.64 -6.66
C PHE A 83 -6.96 -0.84 -5.86
N ILE A 84 -7.46 -1.38 -4.76
CA ILE A 84 -8.43 -0.72 -3.85
C ILE A 84 -7.72 -0.43 -2.54
N THR A 85 -7.30 0.82 -2.34
CA THR A 85 -6.51 1.26 -1.19
C THR A 85 -7.37 1.42 0.07
N GLU A 86 -8.66 1.67 -0.09
CA GLU A 86 -9.63 1.96 0.99
C GLU A 86 -9.78 0.83 2.01
N GLY A 87 -9.40 -0.40 1.65
CA GLY A 87 -9.41 -1.54 2.59
C GLY A 87 -8.54 -1.34 3.82
N VAL A 88 -7.60 -0.40 3.79
CA VAL A 88 -6.71 -0.06 4.90
C VAL A 88 -7.34 0.92 5.90
N ILE A 89 -8.41 1.63 5.53
CA ILE A 89 -9.02 2.70 6.35
C ILE A 89 -9.32 2.24 7.78
N PRO A 90 -9.93 1.07 8.04
CA PRO A 90 -10.19 0.64 9.42
C PRO A 90 -8.92 0.51 10.27
N PHE A 91 -7.82 0.05 9.68
CA PHE A 91 -6.53 -0.12 10.34
C PHE A 91 -5.86 1.23 10.60
N ALA A 92 -5.92 2.14 9.63
CA ALA A 92 -5.41 3.49 9.76
C ALA A 92 -6.20 4.31 10.80
N ALA A 93 -7.52 4.11 10.89
CA ALA A 93 -8.36 4.75 11.89
C ALA A 93 -8.07 4.24 13.32
N SER A 94 -7.73 2.97 13.47
CA SER A 94 -7.41 2.38 14.78
C SER A 94 -6.03 2.79 15.30
N ASP A 95 -5.04 2.97 14.43
CA ASP A 95 -3.66 3.32 14.81
C ASP A 95 -2.98 4.18 13.72
N PRO A 96 -3.42 5.44 13.55
CA PRO A 96 -2.96 6.28 12.44
C PRO A 96 -1.46 6.59 12.49
N LEU A 97 -0.92 6.76 13.69
CA LEU A 97 0.48 7.16 13.87
C LEU A 97 1.49 6.07 13.49
N ARG A 98 1.06 4.82 13.38
CA ARG A 98 1.93 3.69 13.00
C ARG A 98 1.58 3.16 11.61
N VAL A 99 0.30 3.06 11.31
CA VAL A 99 -0.17 2.48 10.02
C VAL A 99 0.13 3.43 8.87
N ILE A 100 -0.23 4.71 8.98
CA ILE A 100 -0.07 5.65 7.86
C ILE A 100 1.39 5.84 7.47
N PRO A 101 2.34 6.13 8.38
CA PRO A 101 3.75 6.28 8.01
C PRO A 101 4.36 5.00 7.40
N ALA A 102 4.01 3.83 7.93
CA ALA A 102 4.47 2.56 7.39
C ALA A 102 3.98 2.33 5.95
N CYS A 103 2.70 2.64 5.68
CA CYS A 103 2.13 2.56 4.34
C CYS A 103 2.79 3.55 3.39
N ILE A 104 3.03 4.80 3.81
CA ILE A 104 3.70 5.82 3.00
C ILE A 104 5.10 5.34 2.61
N LEU A 105 5.90 4.86 3.56
CA LEU A 105 7.26 4.39 3.30
C LEU A 105 7.28 3.22 2.32
N GLY A 106 6.43 2.21 2.53
CA GLY A 106 6.34 1.08 1.62
C GLY A 106 5.87 1.46 0.23
N SER A 107 4.84 2.30 0.13
CA SER A 107 4.31 2.78 -1.16
C SER A 107 5.30 3.66 -1.90
N SER A 108 6.03 4.53 -1.19
CA SER A 108 7.10 5.34 -1.77
C SER A 108 8.22 4.46 -2.33
N LEU A 109 8.63 3.43 -1.59
CA LEU A 109 9.66 2.52 -2.06
C LEU A 109 9.20 1.72 -3.28
N GLY A 110 7.98 1.18 -3.26
CA GLY A 110 7.44 0.45 -4.41
C GLY A 110 7.31 1.34 -5.65
N GLY A 111 6.79 2.57 -5.48
CA GLY A 111 6.72 3.56 -6.56
C GLY A 111 8.11 3.94 -7.11
N PHE A 112 9.11 4.08 -6.23
CA PHE A 112 10.51 4.32 -6.60
C PHE A 112 11.05 3.18 -7.46
N ILE A 113 10.90 1.92 -7.01
CA ILE A 113 11.40 0.74 -7.72
C ILE A 113 10.70 0.61 -9.08
N SER A 114 9.37 0.76 -9.13
CA SER A 114 8.61 0.71 -10.37
C SER A 114 9.13 1.72 -11.41
N ALA A 115 9.34 2.97 -11.01
CA ALA A 115 9.86 4.01 -11.90
C ALA A 115 11.34 3.80 -12.25
N LEU A 116 12.17 3.27 -11.33
CA LEU A 116 13.58 2.96 -11.56
C LEU A 116 13.75 1.95 -12.69
N PHE A 117 12.91 0.91 -12.69
CA PHE A 117 12.90 -0.12 -13.73
C PHE A 117 12.03 0.23 -14.95
N LYS A 118 11.59 1.48 -15.04
CA LYS A 118 10.79 2.00 -16.17
C LYS A 118 9.59 1.10 -16.47
N VAL A 119 8.89 0.63 -15.44
CA VAL A 119 7.63 -0.09 -15.63
C VAL A 119 6.60 0.85 -16.24
N GLU A 120 5.86 0.36 -17.22
CA GLU A 120 4.82 1.14 -17.89
C GLU A 120 3.46 0.46 -17.78
N VAL A 121 2.44 1.24 -17.44
CA VAL A 121 1.05 0.80 -17.34
C VAL A 121 0.17 1.71 -18.16
N ILE A 122 -0.44 1.16 -19.21
CA ILE A 122 -1.28 1.90 -20.16
C ILE A 122 -2.77 1.93 -19.73
N ALA A 123 -3.17 1.02 -18.83
CA ALA A 123 -4.55 0.97 -18.36
C ALA A 123 -4.75 1.91 -17.16
N PRO A 124 -5.87 2.63 -17.10
CA PRO A 124 -6.14 3.55 -16.00
C PRO A 124 -6.38 2.84 -14.67
N HIS A 125 -6.90 1.62 -14.68
CA HIS A 125 -7.24 0.83 -13.49
C HIS A 125 -7.14 -0.67 -13.81
N GLY A 126 -7.18 -1.51 -12.75
CA GLY A 126 -7.29 -2.97 -12.92
C GLY A 126 -6.38 -3.80 -12.01
N GLY A 127 -5.40 -3.18 -11.35
CA GLY A 127 -4.52 -3.91 -10.43
C GLY A 127 -3.83 -5.10 -11.11
N ILE A 128 -3.88 -6.28 -10.49
CA ILE A 128 -3.22 -7.48 -11.03
C ILE A 128 -3.82 -7.97 -12.36
N PHE A 129 -5.07 -7.62 -12.66
CA PHE A 129 -5.74 -8.08 -13.87
C PHE A 129 -5.17 -7.48 -15.17
N ILE A 130 -4.46 -6.36 -15.07
CA ILE A 130 -3.80 -5.73 -16.23
C ILE A 130 -2.38 -6.25 -16.46
N LEU A 131 -1.90 -7.20 -15.66
CA LEU A 131 -0.54 -7.74 -15.74
C LEU A 131 -0.11 -8.13 -17.17
N PRO A 132 -0.99 -8.73 -18.02
CA PRO A 132 -0.60 -9.09 -19.39
C PRO A 132 -0.25 -7.91 -20.30
N ILE A 133 -0.67 -6.69 -19.96
CA ILE A 133 -0.43 -5.47 -20.74
C ILE A 133 0.55 -4.52 -20.06
N VAL A 134 1.12 -4.90 -18.93
CA VAL A 134 2.16 -4.14 -18.23
C VAL A 134 3.49 -4.37 -18.93
N ALA A 135 4.18 -3.31 -19.30
CA ALA A 135 5.57 -3.44 -19.73
C ALA A 135 6.45 -3.70 -18.51
N ASN A 136 7.26 -4.77 -18.58
CA ASN A 136 8.11 -5.25 -17.50
C ASN A 136 7.33 -5.74 -16.25
N PRO A 137 6.40 -6.71 -16.40
CA PRO A 137 5.48 -7.13 -15.34
C PRO A 137 6.22 -7.74 -14.14
N LEU A 138 7.36 -8.41 -14.35
CA LEU A 138 8.15 -9.00 -13.29
C LEU A 138 8.67 -7.93 -12.30
N MET A 139 9.22 -6.83 -12.83
CA MET A 139 9.73 -5.74 -12.00
C MET A 139 8.60 -4.99 -11.30
N TRP A 140 7.42 -4.91 -11.92
CA TRP A 140 6.24 -4.35 -11.27
C TRP A 140 5.79 -5.19 -10.07
N ILE A 141 5.71 -6.52 -10.21
CA ILE A 141 5.41 -7.43 -9.10
C ILE A 141 6.45 -7.30 -7.99
N ILE A 142 7.73 -7.28 -8.34
CA ILE A 142 8.82 -7.12 -7.36
C ILE A 142 8.68 -5.80 -6.60
N SER A 143 8.32 -4.71 -7.29
CA SER A 143 8.11 -3.40 -6.64
C SER A 143 6.96 -3.43 -5.63
N ILE A 144 5.84 -4.04 -5.98
CA ILE A 144 4.66 -4.19 -5.12
C ILE A 144 5.00 -5.08 -3.92
N LEU A 145 5.60 -6.24 -4.14
CA LEU A 145 5.96 -7.18 -3.07
C LEU A 145 6.97 -6.57 -2.10
N THR A 146 8.01 -5.92 -2.61
CA THR A 146 9.03 -5.27 -1.76
C THR A 146 8.39 -4.20 -0.89
N GLY A 147 7.60 -3.31 -1.46
CA GLY A 147 6.89 -2.27 -0.69
C GLY A 147 5.93 -2.87 0.35
N SER A 148 5.18 -3.92 -0.03
CA SER A 148 4.22 -4.59 0.87
C SER A 148 4.90 -5.30 2.03
N ILE A 149 6.04 -5.97 1.79
CA ILE A 149 6.81 -6.63 2.84
C ILE A 149 7.36 -5.59 3.82
N ILE A 150 7.92 -4.49 3.32
CA ILE A 150 8.42 -3.39 4.17
C ILE A 150 7.29 -2.78 4.99
N THR A 151 6.13 -2.50 4.38
CA THR A 151 4.93 -2.04 5.11
C THR A 151 4.55 -3.01 6.23
N ALA A 152 4.49 -4.31 5.92
CA ALA A 152 4.12 -5.34 6.89
C ALA A 152 5.11 -5.43 8.05
N ILE A 153 6.41 -5.38 7.78
CA ILE A 153 7.47 -5.40 8.78
C ILE A 153 7.37 -4.16 9.69
N LEU A 154 7.25 -2.98 9.11
CA LEU A 154 7.15 -1.73 9.87
C LEU A 154 5.91 -1.74 10.79
N ILE A 155 4.74 -2.12 10.30
CA ILE A 155 3.54 -2.23 11.12
C ILE A 155 3.71 -3.29 12.19
N GLY A 156 4.28 -4.45 11.83
CA GLY A 156 4.52 -5.56 12.75
C GLY A 156 5.45 -5.18 13.90
N PHE A 157 6.44 -4.31 13.70
CA PHE A 157 7.33 -3.85 14.76
C PHE A 157 6.77 -2.65 15.53
N LEU A 158 6.11 -1.71 14.85
CA LEU A 158 5.61 -0.49 15.45
C LEU A 158 4.33 -0.69 16.26
N LYS A 159 3.41 -1.57 15.82
CA LYS A 159 2.12 -1.79 16.51
C LYS A 159 2.35 -2.51 17.85
N LYS A 160 1.73 -2.02 18.93
CA LYS A 160 1.84 -2.61 20.27
C LYS A 160 1.21 -4.00 20.33
N ASN A 161 1.71 -4.83 21.22
CA ASN A 161 1.12 -6.15 21.49
C ASN A 161 -0.18 -5.99 22.29
N ILE A 162 -1.29 -6.50 21.76
CA ILE A 162 -2.63 -6.40 22.39
C ILE A 162 -2.63 -6.98 23.81
N ILE A 163 -1.87 -8.04 24.07
CA ILE A 163 -1.80 -8.69 25.39
C ILE A 163 -1.16 -7.75 26.43
N GLN A 164 -0.19 -6.92 26.03
CA GLN A 164 0.43 -5.94 26.93
C GLN A 164 -0.52 -4.76 27.22
N GLU A 165 -1.32 -4.36 26.26
CA GLU A 165 -2.29 -3.27 26.40
C GLU A 165 -3.44 -3.65 27.36
N TYR A 166 -3.97 -4.87 27.24
CA TYR A 166 -4.94 -5.41 28.18
C TYR A 166 -4.39 -5.53 29.61
N LYS A 167 -3.13 -5.97 29.80
CA LYS A 167 -2.49 -6.04 31.10
C LYS A 167 -2.27 -4.66 31.73
N LEU A 168 -1.87 -3.66 30.96
CA LEU A 168 -1.72 -2.30 31.46
C LEU A 168 -3.07 -1.71 31.91
N ASN A 169 -4.10 -1.82 31.09
CA ASN A 169 -5.42 -1.28 31.41
C ASN A 169 -6.04 -1.97 32.65
N SER A 170 -5.78 -3.27 32.87
CA SER A 170 -6.24 -3.99 34.07
C SER A 170 -5.48 -3.65 35.36
N LEU A 171 -4.36 -2.94 35.30
CA LEU A 171 -3.59 -2.47 36.46
C LEU A 171 -4.01 -1.05 36.90
N TYR A 172 -4.74 -0.31 36.03
CA TYR A 172 -5.20 1.05 36.29
C TYR A 172 -6.74 1.14 36.48
N SER A 173 -7.46 0.05 36.36
CA SER A 173 -8.89 -0.10 36.72
C SER A 173 -9.06 -0.72 38.08
#